data_64138ecae619dcb2846c658458116007
#
_entry.id   64138ecae619dcb2846c658458116007
#
_cell.length_a   1.000
_cell.length_b   1.000
_cell.length_c   1.000
_cell.angle_alpha   90.00
_cell.angle_beta   90.00
_cell.angle_gamma   90.00
#
_symmetry.space_group_name_H-M   'P 1'
#
loop_
_entity.id
_entity.type
_entity.pdbx_description
1 polymer ?
#
loop_
_entity_poly.entity_id
_entity_poly.type
_entity_poly.pdbx_seq_one_letter_code
_entity_poly.pdbx_strand_id
1 'polypeptide(L)'
;MCDEHTADDNEAYLAGVSRRQFGVMTGAAGLAMLLSAPANAAAIKGRDVTITTPDGKADAYFVAPATGKHPVVLVWPDVMGLRPAFRQMADRLAQSGYAVLVVNQFYRSTKAPFLSPGESYDQPAVRARIAPFRDALRAEGTVRDAKAFTAFIDAQPQVDRKRGLSTTGYCMGGPMVMRTAAAVPSRFRAGATFHGGGFVTETPDSPHLLIPQMKGQYLIAIAANDDARAPTEKDTLRTAFAAAKLPAEIEVYAGTMHGWCPPDSKVYNPVQADKAWARMLALFDKALV
;
A
#
# COMPACT_ATOMS: atom_id res chain seq x y z
N MET A 1 -3.25 -6.73 -11.19
CA MET A 1 -1.90 -7.21 -10.81
C MET A 1 -0.88 -6.48 -11.67
N CYS A 2 0.25 -6.02 -11.12
CA CYS A 2 1.32 -5.47 -11.97
C CYS A 2 1.86 -6.57 -12.89
N ASP A 3 1.57 -6.48 -14.15
CA ASP A 3 1.99 -7.37 -15.22
C ASP A 3 2.60 -6.56 -16.39
N GLU A 4 2.92 -7.21 -17.49
CA GLU A 4 3.44 -6.56 -18.68
C GLU A 4 2.46 -5.53 -19.27
N HIS A 5 1.15 -5.80 -19.20
CA HIS A 5 0.12 -4.88 -19.70
C HIS A 5 0.09 -3.57 -18.91
N THR A 6 0.43 -3.58 -17.62
CA THR A 6 0.53 -2.34 -16.82
C THR A 6 1.62 -1.41 -17.36
N ALA A 7 2.75 -1.97 -17.80
CA ALA A 7 3.84 -1.18 -18.39
C ALA A 7 3.43 -0.61 -19.75
N ASP A 8 2.79 -1.41 -20.59
CA ASP A 8 2.31 -1.00 -21.94
C ASP A 8 1.24 0.09 -21.84
N ASP A 9 0.27 -0.05 -20.92
CA ASP A 9 -0.76 0.97 -20.66
C ASP A 9 -0.15 2.30 -20.21
N ASN A 10 0.84 2.24 -19.31
CA ASN A 10 1.52 3.42 -18.80
C ASN A 10 2.32 4.11 -19.92
N GLU A 11 2.99 3.36 -20.78
CA GLU A 11 3.71 3.89 -21.93
C GLU A 11 2.76 4.56 -22.94
N ALA A 12 1.65 3.91 -23.28
CA ALA A 12 0.62 4.46 -24.15
C ALA A 12 0.01 5.75 -23.58
N TYR A 13 -0.28 5.77 -22.28
CA TYR A 13 -0.76 6.97 -21.59
C TYR A 13 0.26 8.12 -21.66
N LEU A 14 1.53 7.87 -21.36
CA LEU A 14 2.59 8.88 -21.37
C LEU A 14 2.85 9.40 -22.79
N ALA A 15 2.74 8.57 -23.82
CA ALA A 15 2.84 8.99 -25.22
C ALA A 15 1.71 9.93 -25.63
N GLY A 16 0.53 9.82 -25.04
CA GLY A 16 -0.63 10.70 -25.26
C GLY A 16 -0.60 12.01 -24.46
N VAL A 17 0.28 12.12 -23.45
CA VAL A 17 0.39 13.31 -22.58
C VAL A 17 1.07 14.44 -23.31
N SER A 18 0.41 15.61 -23.42
CA SER A 18 1.02 16.79 -24.06
C SER A 18 2.25 17.28 -23.27
N ARG A 19 3.20 17.94 -23.98
CA ARG A 19 4.40 18.56 -23.35
C ARG A 19 4.05 19.45 -22.16
N ARG A 20 2.91 20.13 -22.17
CA ARG A 20 2.43 21.00 -21.09
C ARG A 20 1.97 20.20 -19.87
N GLN A 21 1.26 19.10 -20.09
CA GLN A 21 0.85 18.15 -19.04
C GLN A 21 2.06 17.39 -18.48
N PHE A 22 2.99 17.01 -19.36
CA PHE A 22 4.27 16.39 -18.98
C PHE A 22 5.12 17.33 -18.12
N GLY A 23 5.17 18.63 -18.42
CA GLY A 23 5.87 19.64 -17.63
C GLY A 23 5.29 19.81 -16.21
N VAL A 24 3.99 19.65 -16.03
CA VAL A 24 3.34 19.62 -14.70
C VAL A 24 3.67 18.33 -13.94
N MET A 25 3.75 17.20 -14.65
CA MET A 25 4.08 15.90 -14.06
C MET A 25 5.61 15.80 -13.74
N THR A 26 6.49 16.34 -14.61
CA THR A 26 7.96 16.26 -14.44
C THR A 26 8.56 17.47 -13.73
N GLY A 27 7.92 18.62 -13.73
CA GLY A 27 8.31 19.77 -12.90
C GLY A 27 8.28 19.44 -11.40
N ALA A 28 7.49 18.45 -11.01
CA ALA A 28 7.53 17.85 -9.69
C ALA A 28 8.69 16.83 -9.51
N ALA A 29 9.28 16.29 -10.59
CA ALA A 29 10.31 15.25 -10.54
C ALA A 29 11.75 15.78 -10.41
N GLY A 30 11.98 17.05 -10.64
CA GLY A 30 13.31 17.68 -10.54
C GLY A 30 13.60 18.39 -9.22
N LEU A 31 12.59 18.74 -8.42
CA LEU A 31 12.75 19.06 -7.00
C LEU A 31 12.51 17.76 -6.23
N ALA A 32 13.42 17.40 -5.33
CA ALA A 32 13.21 16.30 -4.39
C ALA A 32 11.71 16.31 -4.01
N MET A 33 10.95 15.27 -4.44
CA MET A 33 9.51 15.24 -4.25
C MET A 33 9.22 15.20 -2.75
N LEU A 34 9.19 16.38 -2.16
CA LEU A 34 8.75 16.56 -0.79
C LEU A 34 7.23 16.42 -0.85
N LEU A 35 6.75 15.24 -0.51
CA LEU A 35 5.35 15.10 -0.12
C LEU A 35 5.10 16.20 0.91
N SER A 36 4.10 17.06 0.66
CA SER A 36 3.80 18.17 1.54
C SER A 36 3.66 17.67 2.97
N ALA A 37 4.49 18.18 3.87
CA ALA A 37 4.35 17.86 5.29
C ALA A 37 3.00 18.39 5.80
N PRO A 38 2.34 17.67 6.73
CA PRO A 38 1.13 18.20 7.38
C PRO A 38 1.41 19.56 8.03
N ALA A 39 0.43 20.45 8.04
CA ALA A 39 0.58 21.79 8.60
C ALA A 39 1.09 21.82 10.06
N ASN A 40 0.84 20.75 10.82
CA ASN A 40 1.31 20.52 12.20
C ASN A 40 2.18 19.24 12.27
N ALA A 41 3.17 19.12 11.39
CA ALA A 41 4.03 17.95 11.32
C ALA A 41 4.72 17.65 12.65
N ALA A 42 4.47 16.47 13.21
CA ALA A 42 5.17 16.00 14.40
C ALA A 42 6.65 15.69 14.08
N ALA A 43 7.54 15.96 15.03
CA ALA A 43 8.90 15.43 14.95
C ALA A 43 8.86 13.90 14.99
N ILE A 44 9.58 13.24 14.09
CA ILE A 44 9.53 11.79 13.90
C ILE A 44 10.89 11.14 14.16
N LYS A 45 10.86 9.84 14.49
CA LYS A 45 12.06 8.99 14.60
C LYS A 45 11.84 7.72 13.78
N GLY A 46 12.65 7.54 12.74
CA GLY A 46 12.66 6.37 11.88
C GLY A 46 13.88 5.48 12.11
N ARG A 47 13.73 4.17 11.92
CA ARG A 47 14.82 3.20 11.98
C ARG A 47 14.53 1.98 11.13
N ASP A 48 15.59 1.35 10.65
CA ASP A 48 15.51 0.01 10.08
C ASP A 48 15.37 -1.02 11.20
N VAL A 49 14.54 -2.02 10.94
CA VAL A 49 14.26 -3.11 11.89
C VAL A 49 14.31 -4.45 11.20
N THR A 50 14.62 -5.48 11.95
CA THR A 50 14.54 -6.87 11.50
C THR A 50 13.52 -7.61 12.35
N ILE A 51 12.53 -8.21 11.71
CA ILE A 51 11.42 -8.90 12.37
C ILE A 51 11.58 -10.41 12.14
N THR A 52 11.60 -11.16 13.22
CA THR A 52 11.60 -12.63 13.13
C THR A 52 10.18 -13.09 12.78
N THR A 53 10.08 -13.86 11.70
CA THR A 53 8.86 -14.50 11.24
C THR A 53 9.04 -16.01 11.23
N PRO A 54 7.98 -16.81 11.09
CA PRO A 54 8.13 -18.27 10.92
C PRO A 54 8.98 -18.68 9.71
N ASP A 55 9.07 -17.80 8.69
CA ASP A 55 9.74 -18.10 7.43
C ASP A 55 11.11 -17.39 7.28
N GLY A 56 11.61 -16.75 8.32
CA GLY A 56 12.91 -16.09 8.32
C GLY A 56 12.92 -14.72 9.00
N LYS A 57 13.85 -13.86 8.56
CA LYS A 57 14.03 -12.51 9.10
C LYS A 57 13.63 -11.49 8.05
N ALA A 58 12.53 -10.79 8.31
CA ALA A 58 12.02 -9.72 7.44
C ALA A 58 12.67 -8.39 7.83
N ASP A 59 13.30 -7.75 6.87
CA ASP A 59 13.72 -6.35 7.00
C ASP A 59 12.52 -5.42 6.77
N ALA A 60 12.47 -4.34 7.52
CA ALA A 60 11.39 -3.36 7.48
C ALA A 60 11.87 -1.97 7.93
N TYR A 61 11.06 -0.96 7.67
CA TYR A 61 11.27 0.40 8.18
C TYR A 61 10.16 0.73 9.18
N PHE A 62 10.54 1.10 10.41
CA PHE A 62 9.62 1.56 11.44
C PHE A 62 9.87 3.03 11.76
N VAL A 63 8.81 3.84 11.71
CA VAL A 63 8.86 5.27 12.05
C VAL A 63 7.65 5.64 12.90
N ALA A 64 7.85 6.55 13.84
CA ALA A 64 6.78 7.06 14.70
C ALA A 64 7.06 8.50 15.11
N PRO A 65 6.06 9.26 15.58
CA PRO A 65 6.30 10.50 16.27
C PRO A 65 7.29 10.30 17.43
N ALA A 66 8.13 11.31 17.68
CA ALA A 66 9.27 11.20 18.61
C ALA A 66 8.87 10.93 20.07
N THR A 67 7.65 11.28 20.43
CA THR A 67 7.09 11.16 21.79
C THR A 67 5.67 10.64 21.76
N GLY A 68 5.24 9.98 22.82
CA GLY A 68 3.85 9.51 22.98
C GLY A 68 3.63 8.09 22.46
N LYS A 69 2.35 7.68 22.48
CA LYS A 69 1.86 6.42 21.91
C LYS A 69 0.84 6.73 20.83
N HIS A 70 0.91 6.01 19.74
CA HIS A 70 0.21 6.33 18.50
C HIS A 70 -0.56 5.14 17.94
N PRO A 71 -1.67 5.38 17.21
CA PRO A 71 -2.30 4.37 16.36
C PRO A 71 -1.31 3.95 15.27
N VAL A 72 -1.50 2.76 14.69
CA VAL A 72 -0.50 2.16 13.81
C VAL A 72 -1.03 1.91 12.41
N VAL A 73 -0.15 2.11 11.43
CA VAL A 73 -0.35 1.73 10.04
C VAL A 73 0.69 0.70 9.62
N LEU A 74 0.26 -0.50 9.22
CA LEU A 74 1.09 -1.48 8.52
C LEU A 74 1.00 -1.22 7.01
N VAL A 75 2.13 -1.01 6.35
CA VAL A 75 2.20 -0.65 4.93
C VAL A 75 2.78 -1.81 4.11
N TRP A 76 2.03 -2.25 3.09
CA TRP A 76 2.44 -3.22 2.08
C TRP A 76 2.80 -2.47 0.79
N PRO A 77 4.09 -2.40 0.43
CA PRO A 77 4.54 -1.73 -0.79
C PRO A 77 4.01 -2.38 -2.08
N ASP A 78 4.23 -1.68 -3.18
CA ASP A 78 4.02 -2.20 -4.53
C ASP A 78 5.09 -3.23 -4.95
N VAL A 79 5.07 -3.62 -6.22
CA VAL A 79 5.97 -4.62 -6.80
C VAL A 79 7.46 -4.23 -6.74
N MET A 80 7.78 -2.95 -6.59
CA MET A 80 9.16 -2.47 -6.43
C MET A 80 9.64 -2.52 -4.96
N GLY A 81 8.78 -2.90 -4.02
CA GLY A 81 9.12 -3.16 -2.62
C GLY A 81 9.45 -1.94 -1.78
N LEU A 82 10.01 -2.21 -0.61
CA LEU A 82 10.46 -1.17 0.33
C LEU A 82 11.65 -0.39 -0.26
N ARG A 83 11.42 0.89 -0.56
CA ARG A 83 12.37 1.81 -1.16
C ARG A 83 12.17 3.24 -0.65
N PRO A 84 13.00 4.24 -1.03
CA PRO A 84 12.90 5.60 -0.53
C PRO A 84 11.49 6.23 -0.61
N ALA A 85 10.74 6.00 -1.69
CA ALA A 85 9.38 6.52 -1.83
C ALA A 85 8.44 6.03 -0.71
N PHE A 86 8.47 4.73 -0.38
CA PHE A 86 7.65 4.21 0.72
C PHE A 86 8.13 4.66 2.09
N ARG A 87 9.43 4.92 2.28
CA ARG A 87 9.93 5.56 3.51
C ARG A 87 9.38 6.98 3.65
N GLN A 88 9.41 7.79 2.58
CA GLN A 88 8.83 9.14 2.57
C GLN A 88 7.33 9.13 2.85
N MET A 89 6.58 8.20 2.27
CA MET A 89 5.15 8.04 2.56
C MET A 89 4.91 7.64 4.01
N ALA A 90 5.74 6.77 4.58
CA ALA A 90 5.67 6.42 6.00
C ALA A 90 6.01 7.61 6.91
N ASP A 91 7.02 8.40 6.56
CA ASP A 91 7.39 9.60 7.29
C ASP A 91 6.23 10.62 7.28
N ARG A 92 5.54 10.80 6.15
CA ARG A 92 4.33 11.63 6.05
C ARG A 92 3.19 11.13 6.94
N LEU A 93 2.97 9.81 7.02
CA LEU A 93 2.01 9.22 7.97
C LEU A 93 2.43 9.44 9.42
N ALA A 94 3.72 9.28 9.74
CA ALA A 94 4.21 9.51 11.08
C ALA A 94 4.10 10.99 11.49
N GLN A 95 4.37 11.91 10.58
CA GLN A 95 4.12 13.35 10.77
C GLN A 95 2.64 13.67 11.01
N SER A 96 1.73 12.82 10.50
CA SER A 96 0.28 12.91 10.75
C SER A 96 -0.16 12.21 12.04
N GLY A 97 0.78 11.72 12.87
CA GLY A 97 0.48 11.18 14.19
C GLY A 97 0.38 9.65 14.30
N TYR A 98 0.80 8.90 13.29
CA TYR A 98 0.77 7.43 13.30
C TYR A 98 2.14 6.83 13.57
N ALA A 99 2.21 5.68 14.24
CA ALA A 99 3.37 4.80 14.14
C ALA A 99 3.21 3.94 12.88
N VAL A 100 4.28 3.77 12.11
CA VAL A 100 4.19 3.15 10.77
C VAL A 100 5.24 2.05 10.64
N LEU A 101 4.82 0.89 10.15
CA LEU A 101 5.71 -0.20 9.76
C LEU A 101 5.58 -0.44 8.26
N VAL A 102 6.64 -0.17 7.49
CA VAL A 102 6.72 -0.53 6.08
C VAL A 102 7.56 -1.80 5.96
N VAL A 103 6.98 -2.85 5.41
CA VAL A 103 7.63 -4.16 5.34
C VAL A 103 8.29 -4.41 3.99
N ASN A 104 9.33 -5.21 3.98
CA ASN A 104 9.80 -5.87 2.77
C ASN A 104 9.01 -7.16 2.57
N GLN A 105 8.00 -7.16 1.71
CA GLN A 105 7.20 -8.36 1.41
C GLN A 105 8.00 -9.47 0.72
N PHE A 106 9.17 -9.13 0.15
CA PHE A 106 10.04 -10.05 -0.56
C PHE A 106 11.20 -10.60 0.30
N TYR A 107 11.18 -10.40 1.61
CA TYR A 107 12.29 -10.74 2.51
C TYR A 107 12.74 -12.22 2.42
N ARG A 108 11.87 -13.13 1.95
CA ARG A 108 12.21 -14.53 1.70
C ARG A 108 13.14 -14.70 0.51
N SER A 109 13.13 -13.75 -0.42
CA SER A 109 13.88 -13.79 -1.67
C SER A 109 15.02 -12.79 -1.70
N THR A 110 14.84 -11.60 -1.12
CA THR A 110 15.82 -10.51 -1.21
C THR A 110 15.66 -9.51 -0.07
N LYS A 111 16.74 -8.80 0.24
CA LYS A 111 16.71 -7.61 1.15
C LYS A 111 16.29 -6.36 0.38
N ALA A 112 15.70 -5.43 1.09
CA ALA A 112 15.35 -4.12 0.54
C ALA A 112 16.41 -3.05 0.92
N PRO A 113 16.63 -2.03 0.05
CA PRO A 113 16.11 -1.92 -1.31
C PRO A 113 16.85 -2.87 -2.28
N PHE A 114 16.16 -3.42 -3.24
CA PHE A 114 16.77 -4.31 -4.25
C PHE A 114 16.83 -3.68 -5.65
N LEU A 115 16.36 -2.45 -5.78
CA LEU A 115 16.46 -1.64 -7.00
C LEU A 115 17.53 -0.57 -6.85
N SER A 116 18.30 -0.36 -7.91
CA SER A 116 19.24 0.73 -8.01
C SER A 116 18.55 2.05 -8.41
N PRO A 117 19.14 3.21 -8.12
CA PRO A 117 18.60 4.48 -8.58
C PRO A 117 18.36 4.50 -10.09
N GLY A 118 17.18 4.93 -10.53
CA GLY A 118 16.78 4.96 -11.94
C GLY A 118 16.22 3.65 -12.50
N GLU A 119 16.23 2.57 -11.73
CA GLU A 119 15.51 1.35 -12.11
C GLU A 119 14.02 1.50 -11.86
N SER A 120 13.21 1.00 -12.79
CA SER A 120 11.76 1.09 -12.78
C SER A 120 11.16 -0.20 -13.32
N TYR A 121 9.96 -0.55 -12.86
CA TYR A 121 9.24 -1.74 -13.30
C TYR A 121 8.91 -1.75 -14.81
N ASP A 122 8.93 -0.60 -15.49
CA ASP A 122 8.75 -0.51 -16.95
C ASP A 122 9.90 -1.17 -17.72
N GLN A 123 11.07 -1.33 -17.10
CA GLN A 123 12.24 -1.93 -17.74
C GLN A 123 12.12 -3.46 -17.76
N PRO A 124 12.19 -4.11 -18.94
CA PRO A 124 12.04 -5.57 -19.04
C PRO A 124 13.00 -6.35 -18.14
N ALA A 125 14.26 -5.90 -18.02
CA ALA A 125 15.27 -6.53 -17.16
C ALA A 125 14.89 -6.46 -15.67
N VAL A 126 14.28 -5.35 -15.23
CA VAL A 126 13.77 -5.19 -13.84
C VAL A 126 12.58 -6.11 -13.61
N ARG A 127 11.63 -6.18 -14.55
CA ARG A 127 10.51 -7.13 -14.47
C ARG A 127 10.97 -8.57 -14.34
N ALA A 128 11.91 -8.98 -15.19
CA ALA A 128 12.48 -10.33 -15.17
C ALA A 128 13.15 -10.66 -13.82
N ARG A 129 13.87 -9.68 -13.22
CA ARG A 129 14.50 -9.85 -11.90
C ARG A 129 13.49 -9.95 -10.77
N ILE A 130 12.37 -9.21 -10.83
CA ILE A 130 11.34 -9.18 -9.79
C ILE A 130 10.39 -10.38 -9.90
N ALA A 131 10.17 -10.92 -11.09
CA ALA A 131 9.21 -11.99 -11.32
C ALA A 131 9.35 -13.17 -10.32
N PRO A 132 10.54 -13.76 -10.09
CA PRO A 132 10.68 -14.86 -9.13
C PRO A 132 10.34 -14.44 -7.69
N PHE A 133 10.56 -13.18 -7.29
CA PHE A 133 10.20 -12.70 -5.95
C PHE A 133 8.69 -12.62 -5.79
N ARG A 134 8.02 -12.08 -6.80
CA ARG A 134 6.55 -12.00 -6.86
C ARG A 134 5.93 -13.40 -6.88
N ASP A 135 6.46 -14.29 -7.71
CA ASP A 135 5.93 -15.64 -7.90
C ASP A 135 6.17 -16.54 -6.67
N ALA A 136 7.10 -16.18 -5.78
CA ALA A 136 7.30 -16.85 -4.49
C ALA A 136 6.30 -16.41 -3.41
N LEU A 137 5.58 -15.30 -3.60
CA LEU A 137 4.57 -14.86 -2.63
C LEU A 137 3.38 -15.82 -2.64
N ARG A 138 2.92 -16.18 -1.43
CA ARG A 138 1.75 -17.03 -1.22
C ARG A 138 0.81 -16.40 -0.20
N ALA A 139 -0.47 -16.69 -0.34
CA ALA A 139 -1.50 -16.21 0.57
C ALA A 139 -1.19 -16.58 2.02
N GLU A 140 -0.81 -17.81 2.28
CA GLU A 140 -0.47 -18.32 3.61
C GLU A 140 0.78 -17.63 4.18
N GLY A 141 1.75 -17.28 3.31
CA GLY A 141 2.91 -16.48 3.70
C GLY A 141 2.49 -15.12 4.23
N THR A 142 1.61 -14.42 3.52
CA THR A 142 1.06 -13.12 3.97
C THR A 142 0.32 -13.24 5.31
N VAL A 143 -0.44 -14.32 5.51
CA VAL A 143 -1.14 -14.58 6.78
C VAL A 143 -0.14 -14.78 7.95
N ARG A 144 0.93 -15.54 7.74
CA ARG A 144 1.99 -15.72 8.76
C ARG A 144 2.70 -14.42 9.06
N ASP A 145 3.01 -13.64 8.01
CA ASP A 145 3.66 -12.34 8.12
C ASP A 145 2.79 -11.33 8.88
N ALA A 146 1.50 -11.24 8.55
CA ALA A 146 0.56 -10.37 9.25
C ALA A 146 0.54 -10.61 10.76
N LYS A 147 0.57 -11.87 11.19
CA LYS A 147 0.64 -12.24 12.62
C LYS A 147 1.97 -11.83 13.24
N ALA A 148 3.10 -12.12 12.57
CA ALA A 148 4.43 -11.78 13.08
C ALA A 148 4.64 -10.26 13.13
N PHE A 149 4.21 -9.53 12.11
CA PHE A 149 4.30 -8.06 12.07
C PHE A 149 3.39 -7.42 13.12
N THR A 150 2.20 -7.96 13.35
CA THR A 150 1.31 -7.50 14.44
C THR A 150 1.96 -7.69 15.81
N ALA A 151 2.58 -8.84 16.05
CA ALA A 151 3.29 -9.10 17.32
C ALA A 151 4.48 -8.14 17.51
N PHE A 152 5.25 -7.87 16.44
CA PHE A 152 6.31 -6.87 16.47
C PHE A 152 5.78 -5.47 16.78
N ILE A 153 4.70 -5.05 16.10
CA ILE A 153 4.04 -3.76 16.32
C ILE A 153 3.61 -3.63 17.78
N ASP A 154 2.92 -4.62 18.32
CA ASP A 154 2.40 -4.59 19.68
C ASP A 154 3.51 -4.57 20.76
N ALA A 155 4.74 -4.95 20.41
CA ALA A 155 5.89 -4.85 21.30
C ALA A 155 6.58 -3.47 21.30
N GLN A 156 6.21 -2.55 20.38
CA GLN A 156 6.88 -1.25 20.29
C GLN A 156 6.34 -0.27 21.35
N PRO A 157 7.22 0.47 22.06
CA PRO A 157 6.79 1.42 23.09
C PRO A 157 6.01 2.61 22.56
N GLN A 158 6.17 2.95 21.27
CA GLN A 158 5.46 4.03 20.58
C GLN A 158 4.03 3.67 20.19
N VAL A 159 3.60 2.42 20.39
CA VAL A 159 2.30 1.93 19.95
C VAL A 159 1.26 2.05 21.04
N ASP A 160 0.13 2.66 20.70
CA ASP A 160 -1.07 2.64 21.55
C ASP A 160 -1.84 1.32 21.35
N ARG A 161 -1.58 0.36 22.21
CA ARG A 161 -2.20 -0.98 22.15
C ARG A 161 -3.70 -0.99 22.46
N LYS A 162 -4.24 0.09 22.99
CA LYS A 162 -5.68 0.23 23.26
C LYS A 162 -6.46 0.52 21.97
N ARG A 163 -5.80 1.11 20.99
CA ARG A 163 -6.38 1.43 19.69
C ARG A 163 -6.24 0.27 18.70
N GLY A 164 -7.14 0.23 17.73
CA GLY A 164 -7.04 -0.69 16.60
C GLY A 164 -5.82 -0.39 15.72
N LEU A 165 -5.45 -1.36 14.89
CA LEU A 165 -4.45 -1.19 13.85
C LEU A 165 -5.13 -0.88 12.51
N SER A 166 -4.42 -0.17 11.65
CA SER A 166 -4.77 -0.06 10.23
C SER A 166 -3.70 -0.69 9.35
N THR A 167 -4.08 -1.00 8.12
CA THR A 167 -3.15 -1.47 7.10
C THR A 167 -3.44 -0.79 5.77
N THR A 168 -2.40 -0.47 5.02
CA THR A 168 -2.53 0.08 3.68
C THR A 168 -1.64 -0.66 2.70
N GLY A 169 -2.08 -0.76 1.45
CA GLY A 169 -1.34 -1.48 0.42
C GLY A 169 -1.51 -0.86 -0.96
N TYR A 170 -0.45 -0.97 -1.74
CA TYR A 170 -0.32 -0.36 -3.06
C TYR A 170 -0.07 -1.44 -4.10
N CYS A 171 -0.75 -1.39 -5.25
CA CYS A 171 -0.60 -2.39 -6.30
C CYS A 171 -0.80 -3.82 -5.76
N MET A 172 0.19 -4.69 -5.86
CA MET A 172 0.16 -6.04 -5.29
C MET A 172 0.02 -6.08 -3.76
N GLY A 173 0.31 -4.98 -3.07
CA GLY A 173 0.05 -4.83 -1.63
C GLY A 173 -1.43 -4.74 -1.29
N GLY A 174 -2.30 -4.41 -2.26
CA GLY A 174 -3.75 -4.31 -2.05
C GLY A 174 -4.38 -5.60 -1.51
N PRO A 175 -4.27 -6.74 -2.19
CA PRO A 175 -4.73 -8.04 -1.67
C PRO A 175 -4.12 -8.41 -0.31
N MET A 176 -2.89 -7.99 -0.03
CA MET A 176 -2.24 -8.23 1.27
C MET A 176 -2.95 -7.50 2.42
N VAL A 177 -3.56 -6.34 2.16
CA VAL A 177 -4.40 -5.63 3.14
C VAL A 177 -5.57 -6.51 3.60
N MET A 178 -6.31 -7.10 2.65
CA MET A 178 -7.45 -7.95 2.97
C MET A 178 -7.03 -9.22 3.71
N ARG A 179 -5.95 -9.87 3.27
CA ARG A 179 -5.37 -11.05 3.94
C ARG A 179 -4.90 -10.72 5.37
N THR A 180 -4.30 -9.55 5.56
CA THR A 180 -3.86 -9.05 6.88
C THR A 180 -5.04 -8.82 7.81
N ALA A 181 -6.07 -8.11 7.34
CA ALA A 181 -7.27 -7.83 8.12
C ALA A 181 -8.03 -9.10 8.51
N ALA A 182 -8.12 -10.07 7.61
CA ALA A 182 -8.74 -11.36 7.87
C ALA A 182 -7.90 -12.25 8.80
N ALA A 183 -6.56 -12.17 8.72
CA ALA A 183 -5.66 -12.98 9.55
C ALA A 183 -5.65 -12.55 11.03
N VAL A 184 -5.87 -11.27 11.32
CA VAL A 184 -5.84 -10.72 12.68
C VAL A 184 -7.02 -9.75 12.90
N PRO A 185 -8.27 -10.22 12.76
CA PRO A 185 -9.47 -9.37 12.78
C PRO A 185 -9.73 -8.73 14.14
N SER A 186 -9.12 -9.24 15.21
CA SER A 186 -9.21 -8.64 16.54
C SER A 186 -8.42 -7.33 16.66
N ARG A 187 -7.40 -7.12 15.80
CA ARG A 187 -6.52 -5.95 15.85
C ARG A 187 -6.80 -4.95 14.73
N PHE A 188 -7.01 -5.40 13.48
CA PHE A 188 -7.22 -4.50 12.36
C PHE A 188 -8.65 -3.95 12.33
N ARG A 189 -8.77 -2.61 12.29
CA ARG A 189 -10.02 -1.84 12.28
C ARG A 189 -10.18 -0.99 11.02
N ALA A 190 -9.12 -0.83 10.23
CA ALA A 190 -9.15 -0.14 8.95
C ALA A 190 -8.21 -0.78 7.93
N GLY A 191 -8.62 -0.74 6.67
CA GLY A 191 -7.78 -1.10 5.54
C GLY A 191 -7.96 -0.13 4.39
N ALA A 192 -6.86 0.31 3.75
CA ALA A 192 -6.89 1.13 2.56
C ALA A 192 -6.05 0.51 1.45
N THR A 193 -6.58 0.44 0.24
CA THR A 193 -5.86 -0.08 -0.92
C THR A 193 -5.86 0.93 -2.06
N PHE A 194 -4.73 1.05 -2.74
CA PHE A 194 -4.54 2.00 -3.83
C PHE A 194 -4.04 1.26 -5.06
N HIS A 195 -4.72 1.46 -6.20
CA HIS A 195 -4.44 0.78 -7.47
C HIS A 195 -4.11 -0.72 -7.28
N GLY A 196 -4.80 -1.37 -6.36
CA GLY A 196 -4.71 -2.81 -6.20
C GLY A 196 -5.44 -3.53 -7.31
N GLY A 197 -5.07 -4.77 -7.57
CA GLY A 197 -5.77 -5.65 -8.49
C GLY A 197 -5.74 -7.09 -8.00
N GLY A 198 -6.60 -7.93 -8.59
CA GLY A 198 -6.72 -9.33 -8.19
C GLY A 198 -7.41 -9.52 -6.84
N PHE A 199 -8.32 -8.63 -6.50
CA PHE A 199 -9.19 -8.80 -5.33
C PHE A 199 -10.25 -9.87 -5.55
N VAL A 200 -10.69 -10.04 -6.80
CA VAL A 200 -11.65 -11.06 -7.24
C VAL A 200 -10.97 -11.95 -8.25
N THR A 201 -10.71 -13.19 -7.88
CA THR A 201 -10.14 -14.22 -8.73
C THR A 201 -10.98 -15.48 -8.64
N GLU A 202 -10.77 -16.42 -9.56
CA GLU A 202 -11.46 -17.73 -9.56
C GLU A 202 -10.83 -18.74 -8.61
N THR A 203 -9.73 -18.37 -7.93
CA THR A 203 -9.03 -19.28 -7.01
C THR A 203 -9.70 -19.32 -5.64
N PRO A 204 -9.63 -20.46 -4.91
CA PRO A 204 -10.23 -20.59 -3.59
C PRO A 204 -9.68 -19.64 -2.53
N ASP A 205 -8.49 -19.07 -2.76
CA ASP A 205 -7.83 -18.10 -1.89
C ASP A 205 -8.06 -16.65 -2.32
N SER A 206 -9.05 -16.41 -3.19
CA SER A 206 -9.40 -15.07 -3.67
C SER A 206 -9.67 -14.11 -2.51
N PRO A 207 -9.04 -12.92 -2.50
CA PRO A 207 -9.14 -11.98 -1.37
C PRO A 207 -10.58 -11.60 -1.00
N HIS A 208 -11.49 -11.43 -1.95
CA HIS A 208 -12.87 -11.06 -1.66
C HIS A 208 -13.61 -12.10 -0.80
N LEU A 209 -13.21 -13.37 -0.86
CA LEU A 209 -13.78 -14.45 -0.03
C LEU A 209 -13.39 -14.33 1.45
N LEU A 210 -12.41 -13.49 1.78
CA LEU A 210 -11.98 -13.22 3.15
C LEU A 210 -12.81 -12.12 3.84
N ILE A 211 -13.60 -11.34 3.10
CA ILE A 211 -14.38 -10.20 3.63
C ILE A 211 -15.25 -10.60 4.83
N PRO A 212 -15.95 -11.74 4.86
CA PRO A 212 -16.73 -12.14 6.04
C PRO A 212 -15.92 -12.37 7.32
N GLN A 213 -14.60 -12.58 7.20
CA GLN A 213 -13.69 -12.77 8.33
C GLN A 213 -13.09 -11.46 8.83
N MET A 214 -13.19 -10.38 8.05
CA MET A 214 -12.62 -9.08 8.36
C MET A 214 -13.50 -8.30 9.34
N LYS A 215 -12.94 -7.27 9.96
CA LYS A 215 -13.65 -6.29 10.80
C LYS A 215 -13.17 -4.89 10.45
N GLY A 216 -13.99 -3.87 10.81
CA GLY A 216 -13.61 -2.48 10.63
C GLY A 216 -14.15 -1.87 9.33
N GLN A 217 -13.43 -0.89 8.78
CA GLN A 217 -13.87 -0.06 7.63
C GLN A 217 -12.79 -0.04 6.56
N TYR A 218 -13.19 0.12 5.29
CA TYR A 218 -12.26 -0.06 4.18
C TYR A 218 -12.38 1.05 3.14
N LEU A 219 -11.24 1.36 2.49
CA LEU A 219 -11.14 2.21 1.31
C LEU A 219 -10.47 1.40 0.19
N ILE A 220 -11.14 1.29 -0.95
CA ILE A 220 -10.61 0.64 -2.15
C ILE A 220 -10.56 1.69 -3.26
N ALA A 221 -9.37 2.26 -3.48
CA ALA A 221 -9.13 3.29 -4.49
C ALA A 221 -8.60 2.64 -5.78
N ILE A 222 -9.42 2.58 -6.80
CA ILE A 222 -9.16 1.86 -8.06
C ILE A 222 -8.65 2.84 -9.10
N ALA A 223 -7.62 2.49 -9.87
CA ALA A 223 -7.18 3.29 -11.01
C ALA A 223 -8.16 3.14 -12.19
N ALA A 224 -8.27 4.20 -13.00
CA ALA A 224 -9.23 4.19 -14.13
C ALA A 224 -8.93 3.09 -15.14
N ASN A 225 -7.65 2.80 -15.45
CA ASN A 225 -7.29 1.71 -16.34
C ASN A 225 -7.47 0.32 -15.73
N ASP A 226 -7.30 0.18 -14.40
CA ASP A 226 -7.60 -1.08 -13.70
C ASP A 226 -9.10 -1.40 -13.77
N ASP A 227 -9.96 -0.39 -13.55
CA ASP A 227 -11.40 -0.52 -13.68
C ASP A 227 -11.83 -0.87 -15.12
N ALA A 228 -11.21 -0.25 -16.11
CA ALA A 228 -11.49 -0.57 -17.52
C ALA A 228 -11.13 -2.02 -17.88
N ARG A 229 -10.08 -2.57 -17.25
CA ARG A 229 -9.60 -3.94 -17.46
C ARG A 229 -10.45 -4.98 -16.71
N ALA A 230 -10.94 -4.66 -15.53
CA ALA A 230 -11.75 -5.53 -14.69
C ALA A 230 -13.03 -4.83 -14.19
N PRO A 231 -13.96 -4.46 -15.09
CA PRO A 231 -15.06 -3.56 -14.81
C PRO A 231 -16.06 -4.10 -13.77
N THR A 232 -16.12 -5.40 -13.58
CA THR A 232 -17.02 -6.05 -12.62
C THR A 232 -16.41 -6.24 -11.21
N GLU A 233 -15.09 -6.08 -11.05
CA GLU A 233 -14.41 -6.32 -9.78
C GLU A 233 -14.95 -5.43 -8.66
N LYS A 234 -15.15 -4.13 -8.95
CA LYS A 234 -15.70 -3.16 -7.98
C LYS A 234 -17.10 -3.51 -7.50
N ASP A 235 -17.95 -4.04 -8.38
CA ASP A 235 -19.33 -4.38 -8.02
C ASP A 235 -19.39 -5.68 -7.23
N THR A 236 -18.54 -6.65 -7.55
CA THR A 236 -18.35 -7.87 -6.75
C THR A 236 -17.87 -7.50 -5.33
N LEU A 237 -16.90 -6.61 -5.21
CA LEU A 237 -16.42 -6.11 -3.91
C LEU A 237 -17.53 -5.39 -3.15
N ARG A 238 -18.29 -4.48 -3.77
CA ARG A 238 -19.41 -3.78 -3.14
C ARG A 238 -20.44 -4.76 -2.58
N THR A 239 -20.80 -5.77 -3.37
CA THR A 239 -21.71 -6.83 -2.98
C THR A 239 -21.18 -7.61 -1.78
N ALA A 240 -19.92 -8.03 -1.79
CA ALA A 240 -19.30 -8.81 -0.73
C ALA A 240 -19.20 -8.01 0.59
N PHE A 241 -18.79 -6.73 0.53
CA PHE A 241 -18.73 -5.85 1.70
C PHE A 241 -20.14 -5.58 2.29
N ALA A 242 -21.14 -5.34 1.43
CA ALA A 242 -22.53 -5.15 1.84
C ALA A 242 -23.09 -6.40 2.53
N ALA A 243 -22.86 -7.58 1.96
CA ALA A 243 -23.29 -8.86 2.54
C ALA A 243 -22.64 -9.12 3.92
N ALA A 244 -21.38 -8.74 4.10
CA ALA A 244 -20.67 -8.82 5.37
C ALA A 244 -21.03 -7.69 6.36
N LYS A 245 -21.84 -6.70 5.94
CA LYS A 245 -22.17 -5.49 6.71
C LYS A 245 -20.93 -4.70 7.15
N LEU A 246 -19.88 -4.71 6.34
CA LEU A 246 -18.67 -3.95 6.56
C LEU A 246 -18.69 -2.65 5.75
N PRO A 247 -18.55 -1.48 6.40
CA PRO A 247 -18.43 -0.21 5.70
C PRO A 247 -17.22 -0.22 4.75
N ALA A 248 -17.45 0.06 3.48
CA ALA A 248 -16.40 0.18 2.49
C ALA A 248 -16.72 1.31 1.51
N GLU A 249 -15.72 2.15 1.27
CA GLU A 249 -15.70 3.12 0.19
C GLU A 249 -14.93 2.51 -0.97
N ILE A 250 -15.58 2.34 -2.13
CA ILE A 250 -14.99 1.74 -3.32
C ILE A 250 -15.16 2.75 -4.46
N GLU A 251 -14.07 3.41 -4.84
CA GLU A 251 -14.08 4.52 -5.78
C GLU A 251 -13.07 4.30 -6.91
N VAL A 252 -13.51 4.58 -8.14
CA VAL A 252 -12.63 4.68 -9.31
C VAL A 252 -12.13 6.11 -9.43
N TYR A 253 -10.82 6.30 -9.41
CA TYR A 253 -10.16 7.59 -9.52
C TYR A 253 -9.96 7.94 -10.99
N ALA A 254 -10.76 8.87 -11.49
CA ALA A 254 -10.75 9.27 -12.89
C ALA A 254 -9.40 9.86 -13.31
N GLY A 255 -8.96 9.53 -14.54
CA GLY A 255 -7.71 10.04 -15.12
C GLY A 255 -6.44 9.51 -14.43
N THR A 256 -6.53 8.41 -13.69
CA THR A 256 -5.37 7.75 -13.08
C THR A 256 -4.98 6.48 -13.80
N MET A 257 -3.70 6.16 -13.74
CA MET A 257 -3.13 4.91 -14.23
C MET A 257 -2.65 4.06 -13.07
N HIS A 258 -2.57 2.75 -13.26
CA HIS A 258 -2.01 1.86 -12.24
C HIS A 258 -0.63 2.35 -11.78
N GLY A 259 -0.44 2.54 -10.47
CA GLY A 259 0.79 3.12 -9.92
C GLY A 259 0.74 4.64 -9.64
N TRP A 260 -0.42 5.28 -9.66
CA TRP A 260 -0.59 6.73 -9.54
C TRP A 260 -0.30 7.34 -8.14
N CYS A 261 -0.12 6.52 -7.09
CA CYS A 261 0.09 7.02 -5.73
C CYS A 261 1.56 7.19 -5.30
N PRO A 262 2.50 6.27 -5.61
CA PRO A 262 3.89 6.45 -5.18
C PRO A 262 4.55 7.62 -5.91
N PRO A 263 5.26 8.52 -5.20
CA PRO A 263 5.79 9.75 -5.79
C PRO A 263 6.91 9.51 -6.81
N ASP A 264 7.54 8.36 -6.80
CA ASP A 264 8.58 7.96 -7.76
C ASP A 264 8.04 7.22 -8.99
N SER A 265 6.71 7.09 -9.10
CA SER A 265 6.06 6.49 -10.26
C SER A 265 6.02 7.47 -11.44
N LYS A 266 6.26 6.97 -12.65
CA LYS A 266 6.14 7.77 -13.88
C LYS A 266 4.73 8.28 -14.15
N VAL A 267 3.72 7.60 -13.60
CA VAL A 267 2.31 7.97 -13.72
C VAL A 267 1.76 8.58 -12.43
N TYR A 268 2.65 9.09 -11.56
CA TYR A 268 2.25 9.76 -10.34
C TYR A 268 1.28 10.90 -10.63
N ASN A 269 0.13 10.89 -9.97
CA ASN A 269 -0.87 11.94 -10.09
C ASN A 269 -1.04 12.63 -8.72
N PRO A 270 -0.36 13.78 -8.49
CA PRO A 270 -0.32 14.40 -7.18
C PRO A 270 -1.72 14.81 -6.67
N VAL A 271 -2.59 15.29 -7.55
CA VAL A 271 -3.95 15.73 -7.17
C VAL A 271 -4.78 14.54 -6.66
N GLN A 272 -4.77 13.44 -7.42
CA GLN A 272 -5.52 12.26 -7.02
C GLN A 272 -4.86 11.53 -5.85
N ALA A 273 -3.53 11.53 -5.77
CA ALA A 273 -2.79 10.96 -4.65
C ALA A 273 -3.09 11.71 -3.34
N ASP A 274 -3.14 13.05 -3.35
CA ASP A 274 -3.51 13.84 -2.18
C ASP A 274 -4.98 13.66 -1.78
N LYS A 275 -5.90 13.56 -2.76
CA LYS A 275 -7.30 13.20 -2.50
C LYS A 275 -7.40 11.85 -1.79
N ALA A 276 -6.74 10.84 -2.33
CA ALA A 276 -6.75 9.49 -1.76
C ALA A 276 -6.08 9.45 -0.37
N TRP A 277 -5.00 10.19 -0.19
CA TRP A 277 -4.34 10.35 1.10
C TRP A 277 -5.28 10.95 2.16
N ALA A 278 -5.97 12.04 1.83
CA ALA A 278 -6.95 12.65 2.74
C ALA A 278 -8.09 11.68 3.11
N ARG A 279 -8.57 10.88 2.14
CA ARG A 279 -9.60 9.87 2.39
C ARG A 279 -9.10 8.75 3.31
N MET A 280 -7.85 8.29 3.11
CA MET A 280 -7.21 7.32 3.98
C MET A 280 -7.07 7.83 5.42
N LEU A 281 -6.60 9.07 5.62
CA LEU A 281 -6.49 9.65 6.95
C LEU A 281 -7.86 9.77 7.62
N ALA A 282 -8.88 10.24 6.91
CA ALA A 282 -10.26 10.33 7.43
C ALA A 282 -10.82 8.95 7.84
N LEU A 283 -10.51 7.91 7.05
CA LEU A 283 -10.86 6.53 7.41
C LEU A 283 -10.16 6.09 8.70
N PHE A 284 -8.86 6.34 8.83
CA PHE A 284 -8.08 5.92 9.99
C PHE A 284 -8.50 6.67 11.25
N ASP A 285 -8.71 7.99 11.17
CA ASP A 285 -9.18 8.80 12.30
C ASP A 285 -10.52 8.31 12.84
N LYS A 286 -11.42 7.90 11.95
CA LYS A 286 -12.74 7.37 12.33
C LYS A 286 -12.68 5.95 12.91
N ALA A 287 -11.81 5.10 12.38
CA ALA A 287 -11.82 3.66 12.68
C ALA A 287 -10.90 3.25 13.83
N LEU A 288 -9.87 4.06 14.14
CA LEU A 288 -8.85 3.75 15.14
C LEU A 288 -9.08 4.46 16.49
N VAL A 289 -10.30 4.63 16.89
CA VAL A 289 -10.70 5.22 18.17
C VAL A 289 -10.62 4.20 19.31
#